data_2bb0a982516f248e0e3b6ba7ac992cde
#
_entry.id   2bb0a982516f248e0e3b6ba7ac992cde
#
_cell.length_a   1.000
_cell.length_b   1.000
_cell.length_c   1.000
_cell.angle_alpha   90.00
_cell.angle_beta   90.00
_cell.angle_gamma   90.00
#
_symmetry.space_group_name_H-M   'P 1'
#
loop_
_entity.id
_entity.type
_entity.pdbx_description
1 polymer ?
#
loop_
_entity_poly.entity_id
_entity_poly.type
_entity_poly.pdbx_seq_one_letter_code
_entity_poly.pdbx_strand_id
1 'polypeptide(L)'
;MNRREFTQILAIASAANLFPRTAFSTAKPEEMYNLANFGNARLLHMTDSHAQLLPVYFREPSVNIGINQESGKPPHIVGDNFLDFFNIAAGTIQAHAFTPLQFTKYAHKYGKVGGYAYLSTLVKQLRQSYGGDSRTLLLDGGDTWQGSATAYWTRGKDMVEASNLLGVDVMTGHFEFTYQDHEVLENIAEFNGEFLAHNVKVNEDALFDGAAAYDEDEGYAFKPYSIKEMGEHRVAIIGQAFPYTPIANPSRFIPDWTFGIQAQELQELVDKIRGSEQPDAVILLSHNGMDVDLKLAATVTGLDVILGGHTHDGVPKPIHVANATGKTLVTNAGSNGKYLAVLDLELGKGHVKDYRYTLLPVFSNFISPDAEMASFIDDVRAPYQSILTEKLAVSEDLLYRRGNFNGTFDQVICDALRKINGADISLSPGFRWGTTVLPGQDITMEHVMDQTSITYPETYTREMTGEQIKAILEDVSDNIFNLDPFYRQGGDMVRVGGMDYTIDPMGQFGQRISEMRLDDGTKIEARKTYKVAGWATVNSPATGDPIWDVVAEYLRDKKQFSIEKMNLPKLINMAGNKGIIN
;
A
#
# COMPACT_ATOMS: atom_id res chain seq x y z
N MET A 1 6.39 -14.17 -24.48
CA MET A 1 6.39 -12.80 -25.06
C MET A 1 7.80 -12.48 -25.56
N ASN A 2 7.96 -12.13 -26.83
CA ASN A 2 9.29 -11.85 -27.37
C ASN A 2 9.62 -10.35 -27.25
N ARG A 3 10.91 -9.99 -27.39
CA ARG A 3 11.41 -8.59 -27.29
C ARG A 3 10.67 -7.59 -28.18
N ARG A 4 10.12 -8.04 -29.29
CA ARG A 4 9.45 -7.20 -30.28
C ARG A 4 8.00 -6.86 -29.90
N GLU A 5 7.31 -7.78 -29.26
CA GLU A 5 5.94 -7.60 -28.74
C GLU A 5 5.91 -6.62 -27.58
N PHE A 6 6.88 -6.69 -26.68
CA PHE A 6 7.00 -5.77 -25.54
C PHE A 6 7.39 -4.34 -25.98
N THR A 7 8.19 -4.20 -27.04
CA THR A 7 8.60 -2.88 -27.56
C THR A 7 7.43 -2.18 -28.31
N GLN A 8 6.52 -2.93 -28.92
CA GLN A 8 5.32 -2.38 -29.55
C GLN A 8 4.30 -1.86 -28.53
N ILE A 9 4.19 -2.53 -27.38
CA ILE A 9 3.34 -2.10 -26.25
C ILE A 9 3.77 -0.72 -25.72
N LEU A 10 5.05 -0.41 -25.76
CA LEU A 10 5.63 0.84 -25.25
C LEU A 10 5.61 2.02 -26.21
N ALA A 11 5.55 1.77 -27.51
CA ALA A 11 5.53 2.84 -28.52
C ALA A 11 4.20 3.61 -28.54
N ILE A 12 3.11 3.03 -28.02
CA ILE A 12 1.77 3.65 -27.96
C ILE A 12 1.65 4.59 -26.75
N ALA A 13 2.39 4.35 -25.66
CA ALA A 13 2.38 5.21 -24.48
C ALA A 13 3.00 6.60 -24.72
N SER A 14 3.84 6.75 -25.74
CA SER A 14 4.52 8.01 -26.05
C SER A 14 3.74 8.96 -26.99
N ALA A 15 2.61 8.53 -27.57
CA ALA A 15 1.83 9.33 -28.51
C ALA A 15 0.76 10.23 -27.86
N ALA A 16 0.57 10.18 -26.54
CA ALA A 16 -0.45 10.95 -25.82
C ALA A 16 -0.04 12.38 -25.40
N ASN A 17 0.92 12.99 -26.09
CA ASN A 17 1.39 14.36 -25.80
C ASN A 17 0.50 15.49 -26.37
N LEU A 18 -0.82 15.26 -26.52
CA LEU A 18 -1.77 16.25 -27.06
C LEU A 18 -2.84 16.70 -26.04
N PHE A 19 -2.47 16.93 -24.79
CA PHE A 19 -3.35 17.69 -23.91
C PHE A 19 -2.71 19.02 -23.53
N PRO A 20 -3.47 20.14 -23.61
CA PRO A 20 -2.96 21.45 -23.25
C PRO A 20 -2.53 21.42 -21.78
N ARG A 21 -1.47 22.14 -21.44
CA ARG A 21 -1.08 22.48 -20.08
C ARG A 21 -2.27 23.18 -19.42
N THR A 22 -3.17 22.43 -18.81
CA THR A 22 -4.23 23.00 -18.00
C THR A 22 -3.58 23.59 -16.75
N ALA A 23 -3.50 24.90 -16.77
CA ALA A 23 -3.00 25.73 -15.69
C ALA A 23 -3.91 25.64 -14.47
N PHE A 24 -3.60 24.75 -13.53
CA PHE A 24 -4.08 24.89 -12.14
C PHE A 24 -3.23 25.92 -11.36
N SER A 25 -2.52 26.82 -12.06
CA SER A 25 -1.59 27.76 -11.42
C SER A 25 -2.26 28.99 -10.78
N THR A 26 -3.60 29.16 -10.92
CA THR A 26 -4.34 30.31 -10.34
C THR A 26 -5.65 29.92 -9.68
N ALA A 27 -6.11 28.67 -9.75
CA ALA A 27 -7.31 28.18 -9.08
C ALA A 27 -7.07 28.06 -7.57
N LYS A 28 -8.10 28.33 -6.76
CA LYS A 28 -8.04 28.06 -5.32
C LYS A 28 -7.91 26.55 -5.11
N PRO A 29 -7.14 26.08 -4.11
CA PRO A 29 -6.95 24.65 -3.87
C PRO A 29 -8.26 23.86 -3.77
N GLU A 30 -9.30 24.44 -3.20
CA GLU A 30 -10.62 23.81 -3.04
C GLU A 30 -11.31 23.52 -4.39
N GLU A 31 -10.96 24.23 -5.45
CA GLU A 31 -11.55 24.03 -6.78
C GLU A 31 -11.14 22.70 -7.41
N MET A 32 -10.06 22.05 -6.90
CA MET A 32 -9.64 20.74 -7.39
C MET A 32 -10.70 19.64 -7.16
N TYR A 33 -11.58 19.82 -6.18
CA TYR A 33 -12.62 18.86 -5.82
C TYR A 33 -13.91 19.04 -6.64
N ASN A 34 -14.01 20.09 -7.46
CA ASN A 34 -15.14 20.34 -8.34
C ASN A 34 -14.92 19.68 -9.69
N LEU A 35 -15.26 18.40 -9.79
CA LEU A 35 -15.10 17.63 -11.03
C LEU A 35 -16.33 17.83 -11.94
N ALA A 36 -16.08 18.10 -13.22
CA ALA A 36 -17.15 18.06 -14.22
C ALA A 36 -17.55 16.59 -14.47
N ASN A 37 -18.85 16.33 -14.55
CA ASN A 37 -19.37 15.00 -14.83
C ASN A 37 -18.94 14.52 -16.22
N PHE A 38 -18.66 13.23 -16.33
CA PHE A 38 -18.32 12.56 -17.57
C PHE A 38 -18.92 11.14 -17.57
N GLY A 39 -19.33 10.64 -18.73
CA GLY A 39 -19.84 9.28 -18.88
C GLY A 39 -21.16 9.02 -18.12
N ASN A 40 -21.39 7.77 -17.76
CA ASN A 40 -22.63 7.28 -17.15
C ASN A 40 -22.44 6.39 -15.92
N ALA A 41 -21.20 6.08 -15.56
CA ALA A 41 -20.83 5.35 -14.34
C ALA A 41 -19.57 5.97 -13.71
N ARG A 42 -19.54 6.09 -12.37
CA ARG A 42 -18.40 6.59 -11.59
C ARG A 42 -17.92 5.53 -10.62
N LEU A 43 -16.64 5.22 -10.66
CA LEU A 43 -15.96 4.43 -9.65
C LEU A 43 -15.08 5.35 -8.81
N LEU A 44 -15.31 5.38 -7.51
CA LEU A 44 -14.41 5.94 -6.52
C LEU A 44 -13.54 4.80 -6.01
N HIS A 45 -12.25 5.02 -5.91
CA HIS A 45 -11.33 3.98 -5.44
C HIS A 45 -10.36 4.53 -4.40
N MET A 46 -10.28 3.84 -3.28
CA MET A 46 -9.28 4.00 -2.23
C MET A 46 -8.63 2.65 -1.94
N THR A 47 -7.47 2.66 -1.30
CA THR A 47 -6.74 1.45 -0.91
C THR A 47 -5.72 1.78 0.17
N ASP A 48 -5.25 0.76 0.89
CA ASP A 48 -4.11 0.86 1.81
C ASP A 48 -4.26 2.00 2.84
N SER A 49 -5.46 2.19 3.37
CA SER A 49 -5.70 3.28 4.34
C SER A 49 -5.00 3.04 5.68
N HIS A 50 -4.63 1.78 5.98
CA HIS A 50 -3.91 1.37 7.18
C HIS A 50 -4.48 1.97 8.46
N ALA A 51 -5.79 1.94 8.56
CA ALA A 51 -6.56 2.40 9.70
C ALA A 51 -6.26 3.85 10.13
N GLN A 52 -5.91 4.73 9.18
CA GLN A 52 -5.62 6.13 9.45
C GLN A 52 -6.90 6.96 9.51
N LEU A 53 -7.62 6.91 10.64
CA LEU A 53 -8.85 7.66 10.88
C LEU A 53 -8.62 9.17 10.86
N LEU A 54 -7.49 9.65 11.39
CA LEU A 54 -7.13 11.06 11.42
C LEU A 54 -6.27 11.48 10.23
N PRO A 55 -6.29 12.76 9.84
CA PRO A 55 -5.37 13.28 8.85
C PRO A 55 -3.93 13.28 9.39
N VAL A 56 -2.99 12.92 8.53
CA VAL A 56 -1.57 12.75 8.87
C VAL A 56 -0.65 13.54 7.94
N TYR A 57 0.59 13.75 8.34
CA TYR A 57 1.64 14.06 7.39
C TYR A 57 2.13 12.75 6.78
N PHE A 58 2.22 12.70 5.46
CA PHE A 58 2.67 11.51 4.75
C PHE A 58 3.58 11.91 3.58
N ARG A 59 4.85 11.53 3.68
CA ARG A 59 5.89 11.84 2.69
C ARG A 59 6.02 10.70 1.69
N GLU A 60 5.92 11.04 0.39
CA GLU A 60 6.17 10.07 -0.68
C GLU A 60 7.63 9.57 -0.69
N PRO A 61 7.90 8.39 -1.30
CA PRO A 61 9.24 7.82 -1.31
C PRO A 61 10.23 8.67 -2.12
N SER A 62 11.49 8.66 -1.68
CA SER A 62 12.63 9.20 -2.44
C SER A 62 13.37 8.12 -3.22
N VAL A 63 13.03 6.85 -2.97
CA VAL A 63 13.61 5.68 -3.64
C VAL A 63 12.50 4.67 -3.94
N ASN A 64 12.31 4.34 -5.22
CA ASN A 64 11.44 3.27 -5.72
C ASN A 64 12.10 2.69 -6.99
N ILE A 65 13.04 1.78 -6.80
CA ILE A 65 13.93 1.29 -7.86
C ILE A 65 13.20 0.32 -8.79
N GLY A 66 13.17 0.66 -10.06
CA GLY A 66 12.83 -0.28 -11.13
C GLY A 66 14.08 -0.84 -11.79
N ILE A 67 14.05 -2.12 -12.16
CA ILE A 67 15.14 -2.79 -12.85
C ILE A 67 14.79 -3.05 -14.33
N ASN A 68 15.82 -3.17 -15.17
CA ASN A 68 15.66 -3.52 -16.59
C ASN A 68 14.66 -2.62 -17.34
N GLN A 69 13.61 -3.23 -17.90
CA GLN A 69 12.61 -2.56 -18.74
C GLN A 69 11.63 -1.70 -17.95
N GLU A 70 11.54 -1.87 -16.64
CA GLU A 70 10.66 -1.13 -15.73
C GLU A 70 11.35 0.15 -15.22
N SER A 71 12.68 0.21 -15.32
CA SER A 71 13.44 1.39 -14.93
C SER A 71 12.95 2.64 -15.67
N GLY A 72 12.61 3.67 -14.91
CA GLY A 72 12.15 4.95 -15.43
C GLY A 72 10.72 4.96 -15.94
N LYS A 73 9.90 4.00 -15.52
CA LYS A 73 8.45 3.93 -15.75
C LYS A 73 7.71 3.84 -14.42
N PRO A 74 6.45 4.29 -14.36
CA PRO A 74 5.61 4.03 -13.18
C PRO A 74 5.51 2.53 -12.89
N PRO A 75 5.60 2.14 -11.60
CA PRO A 75 5.71 3.01 -10.43
C PRO A 75 7.15 3.46 -10.09
N HIS A 76 8.16 3.04 -10.83
CA HIS A 76 9.60 3.18 -10.51
C HIS A 76 10.19 4.52 -10.98
N ILE A 77 9.53 5.60 -10.62
CA ILE A 77 10.00 6.98 -10.85
C ILE A 77 9.68 7.82 -9.62
N VAL A 78 10.60 8.70 -9.21
CA VAL A 78 10.43 9.55 -8.03
C VAL A 78 10.93 10.99 -8.27
N GLY A 79 10.52 11.91 -7.42
CA GLY A 79 11.00 13.29 -7.42
C GLY A 79 10.77 14.02 -8.73
N ASP A 80 11.79 14.70 -9.25
CA ASP A 80 11.70 15.47 -10.51
C ASP A 80 11.39 14.58 -11.71
N ASN A 81 11.92 13.35 -11.75
CA ASN A 81 11.59 12.38 -12.80
C ASN A 81 10.08 12.05 -12.84
N PHE A 82 9.42 11.99 -11.67
CA PHE A 82 7.98 11.79 -11.58
C PHE A 82 7.21 13.01 -12.12
N LEU A 83 7.63 14.21 -11.72
CA LEU A 83 7.02 15.46 -12.18
C LEU A 83 7.12 15.59 -13.71
N ASP A 84 8.28 15.31 -14.27
CA ASP A 84 8.52 15.34 -15.71
C ASP A 84 7.65 14.32 -16.47
N PHE A 85 7.61 13.07 -15.98
CA PHE A 85 6.85 12.00 -16.62
C PHE A 85 5.35 12.32 -16.69
N PHE A 86 4.77 12.81 -15.58
CA PHE A 86 3.34 13.13 -15.50
C PHE A 86 3.01 14.58 -15.91
N ASN A 87 4.02 15.37 -16.31
CA ASN A 87 3.88 16.78 -16.68
C ASN A 87 3.25 17.63 -15.55
N ILE A 88 3.74 17.45 -14.32
CA ILE A 88 3.33 18.21 -13.14
C ILE A 88 4.33 19.34 -12.90
N ALA A 89 3.83 20.56 -12.71
CA ALA A 89 4.70 21.71 -12.45
C ALA A 89 5.30 21.64 -11.04
N ALA A 90 6.63 21.82 -10.93
CA ALA A 90 7.31 21.85 -9.64
C ALA A 90 6.79 23.01 -8.76
N GLY A 91 6.80 22.81 -7.44
CA GLY A 91 6.37 23.82 -6.48
C GLY A 91 4.85 24.02 -6.36
N THR A 92 4.06 23.19 -7.03
CA THR A 92 2.59 23.18 -6.94
C THR A 92 2.10 22.25 -5.82
N ILE A 93 0.83 22.36 -5.45
CA ILE A 93 0.18 21.45 -4.51
C ILE A 93 0.19 20.00 -5.01
N GLN A 94 0.07 19.79 -6.34
CA GLN A 94 0.18 18.48 -6.95
C GLN A 94 1.58 17.91 -6.83
N ALA A 95 2.63 18.71 -7.07
CA ALA A 95 4.02 18.28 -6.87
C ALA A 95 4.26 17.84 -5.42
N HIS A 96 3.71 18.57 -4.43
CA HIS A 96 3.78 18.18 -3.02
C HIS A 96 2.98 16.91 -2.73
N ALA A 97 1.82 16.74 -3.34
CA ALA A 97 1.03 15.53 -3.15
C ALA A 97 1.77 14.26 -3.61
N PHE A 98 2.43 14.32 -4.76
CA PHE A 98 2.99 13.13 -5.44
C PHE A 98 4.51 12.94 -5.28
N THR A 99 5.22 13.84 -4.63
CA THR A 99 6.68 13.74 -4.48
C THR A 99 7.17 14.17 -3.09
N PRO A 100 8.35 13.70 -2.67
CA PRO A 100 8.97 14.13 -1.41
C PRO A 100 9.69 15.49 -1.52
N LEU A 101 9.67 16.15 -2.67
CA LEU A 101 10.43 17.36 -2.94
C LEU A 101 10.00 18.52 -2.03
N GLN A 102 10.97 19.09 -1.31
CA GLN A 102 10.75 20.18 -0.35
C GLN A 102 9.61 19.88 0.65
N PHE A 103 9.49 18.62 1.08
CA PHE A 103 8.33 18.11 1.82
C PHE A 103 7.96 18.97 3.04
N THR A 104 8.91 19.23 3.95
CA THR A 104 8.66 20.00 5.18
C THR A 104 8.06 21.39 4.88
N LYS A 105 8.61 22.09 3.90
CA LYS A 105 8.11 23.43 3.49
C LYS A 105 6.65 23.37 3.05
N TYR A 106 6.30 22.40 2.22
CA TYR A 106 4.97 22.30 1.66
C TYR A 106 3.96 21.64 2.61
N ALA A 107 4.42 20.74 3.49
CA ALA A 107 3.62 20.21 4.58
C ALA A 107 3.12 21.31 5.52
N HIS A 108 3.99 22.26 5.90
CA HIS A 108 3.57 23.44 6.66
C HIS A 108 2.58 24.34 5.91
N LYS A 109 2.70 24.41 4.57
CA LYS A 109 1.84 25.25 3.74
C LYS A 109 0.46 24.64 3.50
N TYR A 110 0.41 23.37 3.17
CA TYR A 110 -0.82 22.69 2.71
C TYR A 110 -1.49 21.85 3.80
N GLY A 111 -0.77 21.52 4.87
CA GLY A 111 -1.29 20.77 6.02
C GLY A 111 -1.23 19.26 5.83
N LYS A 112 -2.06 18.58 6.61
CA LYS A 112 -2.17 17.13 6.65
C LYS A 112 -3.06 16.60 5.53
N VAL A 113 -2.87 15.31 5.20
CA VAL A 113 -3.62 14.59 4.17
C VAL A 113 -4.41 13.43 4.76
N GLY A 114 -5.41 12.95 4.03
CA GLY A 114 -6.26 11.86 4.47
C GLY A 114 -7.21 12.24 5.60
N GLY A 115 -7.57 11.24 6.40
CA GLY A 115 -8.55 11.32 7.48
C GLY A 115 -9.97 11.07 7.00
N TYR A 116 -10.64 10.08 7.65
CA TYR A 116 -11.93 9.55 7.21
C TYR A 116 -13.05 10.58 7.24
N ALA A 117 -13.02 11.55 8.17
CA ALA A 117 -14.03 12.63 8.20
C ALA A 117 -13.96 13.52 6.95
N TYR A 118 -12.78 13.78 6.42
CA TYR A 118 -12.57 14.56 5.20
C TYR A 118 -12.87 13.76 3.95
N LEU A 119 -12.46 12.49 3.95
CA LEU A 119 -12.76 11.54 2.88
C LEU A 119 -14.29 11.34 2.75
N SER A 120 -15.02 11.20 3.88
CA SER A 120 -16.48 11.08 3.91
C SER A 120 -17.16 12.26 3.24
N THR A 121 -16.75 13.50 3.55
CA THR A 121 -17.27 14.69 2.87
C THR A 121 -17.06 14.63 1.36
N LEU A 122 -15.85 14.26 0.94
CA LEU A 122 -15.50 14.19 -0.48
C LEU A 122 -16.30 13.10 -1.21
N VAL A 123 -16.43 11.91 -0.64
CA VAL A 123 -17.22 10.79 -1.19
C VAL A 123 -18.69 11.21 -1.32
N LYS A 124 -19.30 11.77 -0.25
CA LYS A 124 -20.69 12.26 -0.26
C LYS A 124 -20.90 13.32 -1.36
N GLN A 125 -19.98 14.28 -1.49
CA GLN A 125 -20.03 15.33 -2.52
C GLN A 125 -19.94 14.74 -3.93
N LEU A 126 -18.99 13.82 -4.18
CA LEU A 126 -18.79 13.21 -5.49
C LEU A 126 -19.95 12.30 -5.90
N ARG A 127 -20.55 11.57 -4.97
CA ARG A 127 -21.78 10.80 -5.21
C ARG A 127 -22.95 11.71 -5.55
N GLN A 128 -23.21 12.70 -4.73
CA GLN A 128 -24.32 13.64 -4.94
C GLN A 128 -24.21 14.37 -6.29
N SER A 129 -23.03 14.83 -6.65
CA SER A 129 -22.80 15.56 -7.91
C SER A 129 -22.98 14.69 -9.15
N TYR A 130 -22.93 13.35 -9.05
CA TYR A 130 -22.97 12.43 -10.17
C TYR A 130 -24.29 11.64 -10.30
N GLY A 131 -25.28 11.92 -9.47
CA GLY A 131 -26.58 11.27 -9.49
C GLY A 131 -26.81 10.21 -8.40
N GLY A 132 -25.97 10.23 -7.36
CA GLY A 132 -26.12 9.38 -6.17
C GLY A 132 -25.57 7.96 -6.35
N ASP A 133 -25.96 7.08 -5.43
CA ASP A 133 -25.45 5.72 -5.33
C ASP A 133 -25.82 4.83 -6.54
N SER A 134 -26.90 5.15 -7.24
CA SER A 134 -27.30 4.41 -8.45
C SER A 134 -26.32 4.49 -9.61
N ARG A 135 -25.34 5.41 -9.56
CA ARG A 135 -24.33 5.63 -10.61
C ARG A 135 -22.90 5.72 -10.08
N THR A 136 -22.73 5.58 -8.78
CA THR A 136 -21.40 5.73 -8.14
C THR A 136 -21.16 4.58 -7.19
N LEU A 137 -20.03 3.90 -7.33
CA LEU A 137 -19.52 2.89 -6.39
C LEU A 137 -18.26 3.40 -5.72
N LEU A 138 -18.10 3.11 -4.42
CA LEU A 138 -16.85 3.27 -3.68
C LEU A 138 -16.23 1.90 -3.47
N LEU A 139 -15.03 1.71 -4.02
CA LEU A 139 -14.28 0.47 -4.00
C LEU A 139 -13.05 0.63 -3.11
N ASP A 140 -12.81 -0.31 -2.22
CA ASP A 140 -11.66 -0.34 -1.33
C ASP A 140 -10.73 -1.50 -1.70
N GLY A 141 -9.51 -1.18 -2.09
CA GLY A 141 -8.49 -2.15 -2.50
C GLY A 141 -7.90 -2.99 -1.38
N GLY A 142 -8.34 -2.84 -0.12
CA GLY A 142 -7.83 -3.57 1.05
C GLY A 142 -6.70 -2.85 1.78
N ASP A 143 -6.12 -3.51 2.78
CA ASP A 143 -5.20 -2.92 3.76
C ASP A 143 -5.85 -1.76 4.54
N THR A 144 -7.11 -1.92 4.88
CA THR A 144 -7.90 -0.88 5.52
C THR A 144 -8.04 -1.11 7.03
N TRP A 145 -8.15 -2.37 7.47
CA TRP A 145 -8.51 -2.67 8.87
C TRP A 145 -7.32 -2.76 9.83
N GLN A 146 -6.08 -2.58 9.38
CA GLN A 146 -4.87 -2.70 10.18
C GLN A 146 -3.92 -1.50 9.94
N GLY A 147 -3.18 -1.06 10.98
CA GLY A 147 -2.08 -0.08 10.88
C GLY A 147 -2.13 1.05 11.90
N SER A 148 -3.14 1.10 12.79
CA SER A 148 -3.25 2.06 13.88
C SER A 148 -3.44 1.39 15.23
N ALA A 149 -3.26 2.16 16.30
CA ALA A 149 -3.48 1.70 17.67
C ALA A 149 -4.93 1.28 17.90
N THR A 150 -5.91 2.07 17.44
CA THR A 150 -7.32 1.78 17.63
C THR A 150 -7.72 0.50 16.91
N ALA A 151 -7.28 0.31 15.68
CA ALA A 151 -7.55 -0.92 14.93
C ALA A 151 -6.92 -2.15 15.60
N TYR A 152 -5.72 -2.02 16.16
CA TYR A 152 -5.11 -3.11 16.95
C TYR A 152 -5.97 -3.48 18.17
N TRP A 153 -6.43 -2.49 18.95
CA TRP A 153 -7.21 -2.72 20.18
C TRP A 153 -8.64 -3.16 19.91
N THR A 154 -9.28 -2.69 18.84
CA THR A 154 -10.64 -3.07 18.46
C THR A 154 -10.67 -4.30 17.55
N ARG A 155 -9.52 -4.85 17.17
CA ARG A 155 -9.40 -5.98 16.22
C ARG A 155 -10.00 -5.64 14.85
N GLY A 156 -9.81 -4.40 14.39
CA GLY A 156 -10.29 -3.90 13.11
C GLY A 156 -11.74 -3.43 13.08
N LYS A 157 -12.52 -3.62 14.17
CA LYS A 157 -13.95 -3.27 14.20
C LYS A 157 -14.22 -1.78 14.05
N ASP A 158 -13.33 -0.93 14.55
CA ASP A 158 -13.37 0.53 14.31
C ASP A 158 -13.33 0.87 12.81
N MET A 159 -12.52 0.15 12.06
CA MET A 159 -12.37 0.39 10.62
C MET A 159 -13.51 -0.23 9.80
N VAL A 160 -14.08 -1.35 10.24
CA VAL A 160 -15.30 -1.91 9.64
C VAL A 160 -16.45 -0.90 9.76
N GLU A 161 -16.66 -0.33 10.95
CA GLU A 161 -17.69 0.69 11.16
C GLU A 161 -17.39 1.99 10.40
N ALA A 162 -16.13 2.44 10.39
CA ALA A 162 -15.73 3.58 9.58
C ALA A 162 -15.98 3.35 8.08
N SER A 163 -15.72 2.15 7.56
CA SER A 163 -15.99 1.77 6.17
C SER A 163 -17.49 1.75 5.88
N ASN A 164 -18.31 1.28 6.83
CA ASN A 164 -19.76 1.31 6.75
C ASN A 164 -20.31 2.74 6.69
N LEU A 165 -19.82 3.63 7.57
CA LEU A 165 -20.17 5.06 7.57
C LEU A 165 -19.69 5.80 6.32
N LEU A 166 -18.54 5.42 5.78
CA LEU A 166 -18.01 5.97 4.53
C LEU A 166 -18.85 5.51 3.31
N GLY A 167 -19.54 4.39 3.45
CA GLY A 167 -20.34 3.78 2.40
C GLY A 167 -19.50 3.02 1.38
N VAL A 168 -18.54 2.22 1.81
CA VAL A 168 -17.78 1.32 0.93
C VAL A 168 -18.72 0.24 0.39
N ASP A 169 -18.81 0.13 -0.94
CA ASP A 169 -19.72 -0.83 -1.60
C ASP A 169 -19.08 -2.21 -1.80
N VAL A 170 -17.77 -2.23 -2.08
CA VAL A 170 -17.01 -3.47 -2.32
C VAL A 170 -15.59 -3.28 -1.81
N MET A 171 -15.02 -4.32 -1.17
CA MET A 171 -13.61 -4.37 -0.79
C MET A 171 -12.98 -5.73 -1.08
N THR A 172 -11.66 -5.76 -1.10
CA THR A 172 -10.81 -6.96 -1.05
C THR A 172 -9.85 -6.86 0.13
N GLY A 173 -8.87 -7.77 0.30
CA GLY A 173 -8.07 -7.76 1.51
C GLY A 173 -6.62 -8.20 1.39
N HIS A 174 -5.85 -7.83 2.45
CA HIS A 174 -4.49 -8.26 2.73
C HIS A 174 -4.21 -8.31 4.23
N PHE A 175 -3.90 -7.18 4.91
CA PHE A 175 -3.73 -7.16 6.37
C PHE A 175 -5.06 -7.25 7.14
N GLU A 176 -6.21 -7.33 6.47
CA GLU A 176 -7.44 -7.86 7.04
C GLU A 176 -7.21 -9.28 7.58
N PHE A 177 -6.37 -10.06 6.89
CA PHE A 177 -5.98 -11.42 7.28
C PHE A 177 -4.89 -11.48 8.37
N THR A 178 -4.47 -10.35 8.93
CA THR A 178 -3.60 -10.33 10.12
C THR A 178 -4.33 -10.72 11.39
N TYR A 179 -5.66 -10.62 11.39
CA TYR A 179 -6.51 -11.14 12.45
C TYR A 179 -6.70 -12.65 12.29
N GLN A 180 -7.23 -13.32 13.31
CA GLN A 180 -7.53 -14.74 13.19
C GLN A 180 -8.74 -14.96 12.27
N ASP A 181 -8.81 -16.13 11.64
CA ASP A 181 -9.85 -16.48 10.67
C ASP A 181 -11.27 -16.14 11.12
N HIS A 182 -11.64 -16.52 12.36
CA HIS A 182 -12.95 -16.22 12.93
C HIS A 182 -13.19 -14.70 13.10
N GLU A 183 -12.16 -13.92 13.50
CA GLU A 183 -12.25 -12.45 13.62
C GLU A 183 -12.43 -11.80 12.22
N VAL A 184 -11.74 -12.34 11.20
CA VAL A 184 -11.91 -11.89 9.81
C VAL A 184 -13.33 -12.12 9.34
N LEU A 185 -13.88 -13.32 9.59
CA LEU A 185 -15.26 -13.67 9.21
C LEU A 185 -16.29 -12.82 9.98
N GLU A 186 -16.08 -12.56 11.27
CA GLU A 186 -16.91 -11.65 12.06
C GLU A 186 -16.90 -10.22 11.47
N ASN A 187 -15.71 -9.69 11.17
CA ASN A 187 -15.55 -8.37 10.58
C ASN A 187 -16.23 -8.25 9.21
N ILE A 188 -16.12 -9.29 8.37
CA ILE A 188 -16.80 -9.36 7.07
C ILE A 188 -18.33 -9.41 7.27
N ALA A 189 -18.83 -10.13 8.28
CA ALA A 189 -20.26 -10.20 8.56
C ALA A 189 -20.84 -8.87 9.11
N GLU A 190 -20.04 -8.05 9.78
CA GLU A 190 -20.40 -6.70 10.25
C GLU A 190 -20.24 -5.62 9.16
N PHE A 191 -19.53 -5.92 8.07
CA PHE A 191 -19.33 -5.00 6.95
C PHE A 191 -20.58 -4.94 6.07
N ASN A 192 -21.10 -3.73 5.80
CA ASN A 192 -22.31 -3.52 5.01
C ASN A 192 -22.10 -3.68 3.50
N GLY A 193 -20.85 -3.57 3.01
CA GLY A 193 -20.50 -3.80 1.63
C GLY A 193 -20.24 -5.28 1.31
N GLU A 194 -19.66 -5.56 0.16
CA GLU A 194 -19.28 -6.92 -0.23
C GLU A 194 -17.77 -7.11 -0.16
N PHE A 195 -17.32 -8.13 0.58
CA PHE A 195 -15.92 -8.55 0.56
C PHE A 195 -15.72 -9.59 -0.55
N LEU A 196 -14.80 -9.31 -1.48
CA LEU A 196 -14.55 -10.16 -2.65
C LEU A 196 -13.11 -10.64 -2.69
N ALA A 197 -12.90 -11.94 -2.93
CA ALA A 197 -11.58 -12.51 -3.15
C ALA A 197 -11.65 -13.82 -3.94
N HIS A 198 -11.49 -13.76 -5.28
CA HIS A 198 -11.54 -14.96 -6.13
C HIS A 198 -10.35 -15.90 -5.91
N ASN A 199 -9.24 -15.35 -5.44
CA ASN A 199 -7.97 -16.07 -5.29
C ASN A 199 -7.71 -16.60 -3.88
N VAL A 200 -8.71 -16.56 -3.00
CA VAL A 200 -8.66 -17.19 -1.68
C VAL A 200 -9.54 -18.43 -1.69
N LYS A 201 -8.91 -19.59 -1.48
CA LYS A 201 -9.58 -20.88 -1.48
C LYS A 201 -9.50 -21.52 -0.09
N VAL A 202 -10.50 -22.28 0.27
CA VAL A 202 -10.43 -23.20 1.43
C VAL A 202 -9.58 -24.39 0.99
N ASN A 203 -8.60 -24.79 1.79
CA ASN A 203 -7.79 -25.97 1.45
C ASN A 203 -8.63 -27.27 1.56
N GLU A 204 -8.22 -28.32 0.83
CA GLU A 204 -8.99 -29.56 0.71
C GLU A 204 -9.20 -30.28 2.06
N ASP A 205 -8.19 -30.27 2.94
CA ASP A 205 -8.30 -30.90 4.26
C ASP A 205 -9.30 -30.15 5.14
N ALA A 206 -9.27 -28.80 5.12
CA ALA A 206 -10.22 -27.99 5.87
C ALA A 206 -11.66 -28.15 5.34
N LEU A 207 -11.86 -28.21 4.02
CA LEU A 207 -13.17 -28.51 3.44
C LEU A 207 -13.69 -29.87 3.90
N PHE A 208 -12.83 -30.89 3.90
CA PHE A 208 -13.20 -32.23 4.39
C PHE A 208 -13.59 -32.20 5.89
N ASP A 209 -12.92 -31.38 6.68
CA ASP A 209 -13.21 -31.22 8.11
C ASP A 209 -14.41 -30.25 8.38
N GLY A 210 -15.02 -29.72 7.32
CA GLY A 210 -16.24 -28.89 7.41
C GLY A 210 -16.00 -27.39 7.63
N ALA A 211 -14.85 -26.88 7.22
CA ALA A 211 -14.60 -25.45 7.21
C ALA A 211 -15.59 -24.72 6.29
N ALA A 212 -16.02 -23.52 6.71
CA ALA A 212 -16.97 -22.73 5.93
C ALA A 212 -16.35 -22.25 4.62
N ALA A 213 -17.08 -22.39 3.52
CA ALA A 213 -16.75 -21.87 2.20
C ALA A 213 -17.93 -21.08 1.64
N TYR A 214 -17.66 -20.09 0.81
CA TYR A 214 -18.69 -19.40 0.04
C TYR A 214 -19.28 -20.34 -1.04
N ASP A 215 -18.43 -21.14 -1.66
CA ASP A 215 -18.78 -22.12 -2.68
C ASP A 215 -17.90 -23.37 -2.47
N GLU A 216 -18.51 -24.45 -1.97
CA GLU A 216 -17.79 -25.69 -1.68
C GLU A 216 -17.32 -26.43 -2.96
N ASP A 217 -18.09 -26.35 -4.05
CA ASP A 217 -17.79 -27.03 -5.31
C ASP A 217 -16.55 -26.42 -6.00
N GLU A 218 -16.46 -25.09 -5.99
CA GLU A 218 -15.33 -24.33 -6.57
C GLU A 218 -14.23 -24.04 -5.54
N GLY A 219 -14.47 -24.33 -4.26
CA GLY A 219 -13.55 -24.12 -3.14
C GLY A 219 -13.31 -22.65 -2.77
N TYR A 220 -14.16 -21.72 -3.17
CA TYR A 220 -14.01 -20.32 -2.81
C TYR A 220 -14.28 -20.06 -1.32
N ALA A 221 -13.30 -19.48 -0.62
CA ALA A 221 -13.49 -19.04 0.76
C ALA A 221 -14.44 -17.82 0.84
N PHE A 222 -14.34 -16.92 -0.11
CA PHE A 222 -15.12 -15.69 -0.21
C PHE A 222 -15.77 -15.56 -1.59
N LYS A 223 -16.76 -14.67 -1.69
CA LYS A 223 -17.43 -14.37 -2.97
C LYS A 223 -16.36 -13.91 -4.01
N PRO A 224 -16.28 -14.53 -5.19
CA PRO A 224 -15.21 -14.21 -6.14
C PRO A 224 -15.46 -12.90 -6.90
N TYR A 225 -16.70 -12.57 -7.22
CA TYR A 225 -17.10 -11.35 -7.93
C TYR A 225 -18.51 -10.92 -7.59
N SER A 226 -18.86 -9.68 -7.94
CA SER A 226 -20.21 -9.15 -7.85
C SER A 226 -20.60 -8.41 -9.11
N ILE A 227 -21.88 -8.46 -9.47
CA ILE A 227 -22.46 -7.63 -10.53
C ILE A 227 -23.18 -6.46 -9.89
N LYS A 228 -22.79 -5.26 -10.27
CA LYS A 228 -23.39 -4.00 -9.79
C LYS A 228 -24.18 -3.33 -10.90
N GLU A 229 -25.42 -3.00 -10.59
CA GLU A 229 -26.26 -2.19 -11.47
C GLU A 229 -25.88 -0.71 -11.31
N MET A 230 -25.47 -0.05 -12.40
CA MET A 230 -25.11 1.36 -12.44
C MET A 230 -25.96 2.10 -13.46
N GLY A 231 -27.15 2.54 -13.07
CA GLY A 231 -28.18 3.04 -13.98
C GLY A 231 -28.71 1.94 -14.88
N GLU A 232 -28.48 2.06 -16.18
CA GLU A 232 -28.88 1.04 -17.18
C GLU A 232 -27.76 0.04 -17.50
N HIS A 233 -26.63 0.15 -16.79
CA HIS A 233 -25.41 -0.61 -17.08
C HIS A 233 -25.10 -1.61 -15.97
N ARG A 234 -24.42 -2.70 -16.36
CA ARG A 234 -23.97 -3.76 -15.47
C ARG A 234 -22.44 -3.77 -15.43
N VAL A 235 -21.88 -3.67 -14.24
CA VAL A 235 -20.43 -3.68 -14.01
C VAL A 235 -20.07 -4.88 -13.14
N ALA A 236 -19.19 -5.75 -13.63
CA ALA A 236 -18.63 -6.84 -12.85
C ALA A 236 -17.42 -6.35 -12.09
N ILE A 237 -17.40 -6.59 -10.78
CA ILE A 237 -16.24 -6.34 -9.91
C ILE A 237 -15.72 -7.69 -9.43
N ILE A 238 -14.48 -8.04 -9.78
CA ILE A 238 -13.77 -9.22 -9.31
C ILE A 238 -12.83 -8.77 -8.18
N GLY A 239 -12.82 -9.46 -7.03
CA GLY A 239 -11.87 -9.19 -5.97
C GLY A 239 -10.62 -10.07 -6.09
N GLN A 240 -9.45 -9.48 -5.90
CA GLN A 240 -8.16 -10.16 -5.87
C GLN A 240 -7.42 -9.75 -4.60
N ALA A 241 -7.44 -10.59 -3.57
CA ALA A 241 -6.70 -10.39 -2.34
C ALA A 241 -5.19 -10.57 -2.56
N PHE A 242 -4.38 -10.08 -1.61
CA PHE A 242 -2.92 -10.22 -1.70
C PHE A 242 -2.49 -11.68 -1.83
N PRO A 243 -1.80 -12.04 -2.92
CA PRO A 243 -1.53 -13.45 -3.24
C PRO A 243 -0.50 -14.12 -2.34
N TYR A 244 0.31 -13.34 -1.62
CA TYR A 244 1.37 -13.82 -0.74
C TYR A 244 1.04 -13.59 0.75
N THR A 245 -0.23 -13.51 1.10
CA THR A 245 -0.70 -13.32 2.49
C THR A 245 -0.04 -14.27 3.50
N PRO A 246 0.17 -15.58 3.24
CA PRO A 246 0.83 -16.48 4.19
C PRO A 246 2.32 -16.21 4.43
N ILE A 247 2.94 -15.33 3.62
CA ILE A 247 4.33 -14.88 3.83
C ILE A 247 4.35 -13.60 4.68
N ALA A 248 3.35 -12.73 4.50
CA ALA A 248 3.23 -11.48 5.22
C ALA A 248 2.57 -11.65 6.60
N ASN A 249 1.75 -12.67 6.79
CA ASN A 249 1.03 -12.95 8.03
C ASN A 249 1.30 -14.38 8.52
N PRO A 250 1.29 -14.63 9.84
CA PRO A 250 1.43 -15.98 10.38
C PRO A 250 0.34 -16.93 9.85
N SER A 251 0.73 -17.97 9.13
CA SER A 251 -0.21 -18.96 8.57
C SER A 251 -1.11 -19.63 9.62
N ARG A 252 -0.66 -19.68 10.87
CA ARG A 252 -1.46 -20.18 12.01
C ARG A 252 -2.69 -19.31 12.34
N PHE A 253 -2.79 -18.09 11.79
CA PHE A 253 -3.97 -17.23 11.96
C PHE A 253 -5.07 -17.57 10.96
N ILE A 254 -4.69 -18.09 9.81
CA ILE A 254 -5.57 -18.38 8.68
C ILE A 254 -5.25 -19.78 8.11
N PRO A 255 -5.29 -20.85 8.94
CA PRO A 255 -4.79 -22.17 8.56
C PRO A 255 -5.58 -22.83 7.43
N ASP A 256 -6.85 -22.45 7.28
CA ASP A 256 -7.77 -23.10 6.35
C ASP A 256 -7.74 -22.52 4.94
N TRP A 257 -7.06 -21.37 4.74
CA TRP A 257 -7.08 -20.65 3.48
C TRP A 257 -5.77 -20.72 2.71
N THR A 258 -5.90 -20.83 1.40
CA THR A 258 -4.79 -20.75 0.43
C THR A 258 -4.94 -19.52 -0.45
N PHE A 259 -3.82 -18.98 -0.89
CA PHE A 259 -3.72 -17.73 -1.66
C PHE A 259 -2.82 -17.93 -2.88
N GLY A 260 -3.01 -17.13 -3.91
CA GLY A 260 -2.14 -17.15 -5.09
C GLY A 260 -2.54 -16.06 -6.09
N ILE A 261 -1.70 -15.81 -7.09
CA ILE A 261 -2.04 -14.90 -8.20
C ILE A 261 -3.14 -15.50 -9.08
N GLN A 262 -3.09 -16.81 -9.32
CA GLN A 262 -4.11 -17.60 -10.03
C GLN A 262 -4.52 -16.99 -11.39
N ALA A 263 -3.53 -16.55 -12.20
CA ALA A 263 -3.78 -15.83 -13.45
C ALA A 263 -4.61 -16.63 -14.47
N GLN A 264 -4.47 -17.97 -14.51
CA GLN A 264 -5.26 -18.82 -15.38
C GLN A 264 -6.72 -18.90 -14.89
N GLU A 265 -6.93 -19.13 -13.60
CA GLU A 265 -8.28 -19.17 -13.00
C GLU A 265 -8.97 -17.82 -13.14
N LEU A 266 -8.22 -16.70 -13.01
CA LEU A 266 -8.75 -15.37 -13.29
C LEU A 266 -9.22 -15.24 -14.74
N GLN A 267 -8.46 -15.76 -15.72
CA GLN A 267 -8.91 -15.76 -17.13
C GLN A 267 -10.20 -16.56 -17.32
N GLU A 268 -10.27 -17.75 -16.73
CA GLU A 268 -11.47 -18.61 -16.79
C GLU A 268 -12.69 -17.92 -16.16
N LEU A 269 -12.49 -17.25 -15.02
CA LEU A 269 -13.53 -16.47 -14.35
C LEU A 269 -13.99 -15.27 -15.20
N VAL A 270 -13.07 -14.53 -15.81
CA VAL A 270 -13.40 -13.41 -16.71
C VAL A 270 -14.19 -13.92 -17.92
N ASP A 271 -13.79 -15.03 -18.53
CA ASP A 271 -14.49 -15.62 -19.68
C ASP A 271 -15.90 -16.08 -19.29
N LYS A 272 -16.07 -16.72 -18.12
CA LYS A 272 -17.38 -17.10 -17.54
C LYS A 272 -18.26 -15.87 -17.35
N ILE A 273 -17.76 -14.80 -16.71
CA ILE A 273 -18.49 -13.54 -16.47
C ILE A 273 -18.90 -12.89 -17.80
N ARG A 274 -17.97 -12.76 -18.75
CA ARG A 274 -18.27 -12.17 -20.06
C ARG A 274 -19.33 -12.98 -20.83
N GLY A 275 -19.28 -14.32 -20.74
CA GLY A 275 -20.21 -15.22 -21.42
C GLY A 275 -21.59 -15.26 -20.78
N SER A 276 -21.69 -15.43 -19.46
CA SER A 276 -22.95 -15.65 -18.74
C SER A 276 -23.63 -14.35 -18.31
N GLU A 277 -22.85 -13.40 -17.71
CA GLU A 277 -23.40 -12.18 -17.13
C GLU A 277 -23.50 -11.03 -18.12
N GLN A 278 -22.66 -11.04 -19.16
CA GLN A 278 -22.61 -10.03 -20.23
C GLN A 278 -22.52 -8.59 -19.70
N PRO A 279 -21.58 -8.28 -18.78
CA PRO A 279 -21.45 -6.95 -18.21
C PRO A 279 -20.93 -5.94 -19.24
N ASP A 280 -21.22 -4.65 -19.00
CA ASP A 280 -20.72 -3.53 -19.79
C ASP A 280 -19.26 -3.19 -19.46
N ALA A 281 -18.80 -3.54 -18.27
CA ALA A 281 -17.40 -3.47 -17.87
C ALA A 281 -17.03 -4.60 -16.90
N VAL A 282 -15.76 -5.04 -16.93
CA VAL A 282 -15.16 -5.97 -15.96
C VAL A 282 -13.98 -5.30 -15.29
N ILE A 283 -14.08 -5.12 -13.99
CA ILE A 283 -13.11 -4.44 -13.13
C ILE A 283 -12.46 -5.46 -12.22
N LEU A 284 -11.14 -5.48 -12.14
CA LEU A 284 -10.40 -6.20 -11.11
C LEU A 284 -10.06 -5.21 -9.98
N LEU A 285 -10.62 -5.41 -8.81
CA LEU A 285 -10.23 -4.74 -7.58
C LEU A 285 -9.10 -5.56 -6.94
N SER A 286 -7.87 -5.05 -7.02
CA SER A 286 -6.66 -5.84 -6.82
C SER A 286 -5.81 -5.34 -5.67
N HIS A 287 -5.29 -6.29 -4.88
CA HIS A 287 -4.26 -6.02 -3.87
C HIS A 287 -2.91 -6.69 -4.21
N ASN A 288 -2.61 -6.91 -5.49
CA ASN A 288 -1.37 -7.62 -5.88
C ASN A 288 -0.10 -6.75 -5.81
N GLY A 289 -0.25 -5.45 -5.95
CA GLY A 289 0.85 -4.51 -6.24
C GLY A 289 1.01 -4.22 -7.73
N MET A 290 1.53 -3.03 -8.01
CA MET A 290 1.52 -2.42 -9.34
C MET A 290 2.24 -3.26 -10.41
N ASP A 291 3.40 -3.85 -10.10
CA ASP A 291 4.17 -4.66 -11.05
C ASP A 291 3.41 -5.94 -11.46
N VAL A 292 2.76 -6.58 -10.49
CA VAL A 292 1.94 -7.78 -10.73
C VAL A 292 0.72 -7.42 -11.55
N ASP A 293 0.05 -6.32 -11.24
CA ASP A 293 -1.14 -5.83 -11.96
C ASP A 293 -0.81 -5.47 -13.42
N LEU A 294 0.34 -4.83 -13.68
CA LEU A 294 0.79 -4.56 -15.05
C LEU A 294 1.04 -5.86 -15.83
N LYS A 295 1.59 -6.88 -15.20
CA LYS A 295 1.79 -8.19 -15.83
C LYS A 295 0.46 -8.92 -16.03
N LEU A 296 -0.46 -8.90 -15.06
CA LEU A 296 -1.81 -9.46 -15.21
C LEU A 296 -2.57 -8.80 -16.36
N ALA A 297 -2.56 -7.47 -16.44
CA ALA A 297 -3.19 -6.72 -17.53
C ALA A 297 -2.65 -7.11 -18.91
N ALA A 298 -1.36 -7.50 -19.02
CA ALA A 298 -0.75 -7.95 -20.26
C ALA A 298 -1.10 -9.41 -20.62
N THR A 299 -1.47 -10.23 -19.63
CA THR A 299 -1.66 -11.69 -19.81
C THR A 299 -3.12 -12.09 -19.80
N VAL A 300 -3.96 -11.49 -18.95
CA VAL A 300 -5.39 -11.75 -18.84
C VAL A 300 -6.16 -10.82 -19.77
N THR A 301 -7.04 -11.40 -20.58
CA THR A 301 -7.88 -10.66 -21.54
C THR A 301 -9.29 -10.47 -20.98
N GLY A 302 -10.01 -9.47 -21.51
CA GLY A 302 -11.39 -9.22 -21.10
C GLY A 302 -11.56 -8.37 -19.84
N LEU A 303 -10.47 -7.97 -19.17
CA LEU A 303 -10.48 -6.95 -18.13
C LEU A 303 -10.45 -5.55 -18.77
N ASP A 304 -11.34 -4.66 -18.35
CA ASP A 304 -11.32 -3.25 -18.79
C ASP A 304 -10.41 -2.40 -17.90
N VAL A 305 -10.46 -2.62 -16.57
CA VAL A 305 -9.72 -1.84 -15.58
C VAL A 305 -9.18 -2.75 -14.48
N ILE A 306 -7.97 -2.46 -14.00
CA ILE A 306 -7.44 -2.94 -12.72
C ILE A 306 -7.28 -1.73 -11.79
N LEU A 307 -7.95 -1.78 -10.65
CA LEU A 307 -7.82 -0.84 -9.55
C LEU A 307 -6.91 -1.48 -8.51
N GLY A 308 -5.64 -1.07 -8.48
CA GLY A 308 -4.58 -1.73 -7.72
C GLY A 308 -4.33 -1.11 -6.34
N GLY A 309 -3.73 -1.90 -5.45
CA GLY A 309 -3.29 -1.55 -4.09
C GLY A 309 -1.90 -2.09 -3.76
N HIS A 310 -1.62 -2.30 -2.46
CA HIS A 310 -0.45 -2.94 -1.87
C HIS A 310 0.88 -2.18 -1.99
N THR A 311 1.25 -1.69 -3.16
CA THR A 311 2.53 -0.99 -3.35
C THR A 311 2.49 0.49 -3.00
N HIS A 312 1.33 1.01 -2.59
CA HIS A 312 1.11 2.40 -2.16
C HIS A 312 1.46 3.45 -3.22
N ASP A 313 1.36 3.09 -4.49
CA ASP A 313 1.77 3.97 -5.58
C ASP A 313 0.64 4.96 -5.93
N GLY A 314 0.88 6.26 -5.77
CA GLY A 314 -0.03 7.29 -6.25
C GLY A 314 0.16 7.50 -7.76
N VAL A 315 -0.77 6.99 -8.60
CA VAL A 315 -0.66 7.05 -10.05
C VAL A 315 -1.63 8.11 -10.62
N PRO A 316 -1.13 9.32 -10.98
CA PRO A 316 -1.99 10.44 -11.40
C PRO A 316 -2.73 10.21 -12.72
N LYS A 317 -2.27 9.26 -13.54
CA LYS A 317 -2.88 8.88 -14.84
C LYS A 317 -2.82 7.38 -15.01
N PRO A 318 -3.90 6.73 -15.52
CA PRO A 318 -3.91 5.30 -15.77
C PRO A 318 -2.81 4.88 -16.75
N ILE A 319 -2.26 3.70 -16.53
CA ILE A 319 -1.34 3.06 -17.46
C ILE A 319 -2.15 2.15 -18.36
N HIS A 320 -2.01 2.35 -19.68
CA HIS A 320 -2.63 1.50 -20.68
C HIS A 320 -1.74 0.31 -20.97
N VAL A 321 -2.21 -0.88 -20.68
CA VAL A 321 -1.50 -2.13 -20.95
C VAL A 321 -2.20 -2.87 -22.09
N ALA A 322 -1.50 -3.05 -23.20
CA ALA A 322 -2.00 -3.83 -24.32
C ALA A 322 -1.92 -5.34 -24.03
N ASN A 323 -2.95 -6.08 -24.45
CA ASN A 323 -2.99 -7.54 -24.38
C ASN A 323 -3.49 -8.13 -25.71
N ALA A 324 -3.76 -9.43 -25.75
CA ALA A 324 -4.09 -10.12 -27.02
C ALA A 324 -5.43 -9.67 -27.66
N THR A 325 -6.37 -9.14 -26.88
CA THR A 325 -7.72 -8.77 -27.35
C THR A 325 -8.02 -7.27 -27.28
N GLY A 326 -7.10 -6.47 -26.70
CA GLY A 326 -7.33 -5.04 -26.56
C GLY A 326 -6.35 -4.38 -25.59
N LYS A 327 -6.87 -3.63 -24.64
CA LYS A 327 -6.09 -2.96 -23.60
C LYS A 327 -6.84 -2.96 -22.27
N THR A 328 -6.09 -2.99 -21.17
CA THR A 328 -6.59 -2.82 -19.82
C THR A 328 -6.02 -1.54 -19.21
N LEU A 329 -6.82 -0.77 -18.48
CA LEU A 329 -6.37 0.37 -17.69
C LEU A 329 -5.87 -0.12 -16.33
N VAL A 330 -4.69 0.31 -15.91
CA VAL A 330 -4.15 -0.01 -14.58
C VAL A 330 -3.91 1.28 -13.80
N THR A 331 -4.43 1.34 -12.57
CA THR A 331 -4.29 2.49 -11.66
C THR A 331 -3.88 2.00 -10.27
N ASN A 332 -3.43 2.93 -9.42
CA ASN A 332 -3.24 2.70 -7.99
C ASN A 332 -3.51 4.00 -7.24
N ALA A 333 -4.23 3.93 -6.12
CA ALA A 333 -4.72 5.09 -5.38
C ALA A 333 -3.85 5.47 -4.16
N GLY A 334 -2.60 5.02 -4.12
CA GLY A 334 -1.65 5.36 -3.05
C GLY A 334 -1.99 4.68 -1.73
N SER A 335 -1.95 5.42 -0.61
CA SER A 335 -2.20 4.87 0.73
C SER A 335 -2.61 5.93 1.76
N ASN A 336 -2.86 5.49 3.01
CA ASN A 336 -3.15 6.32 4.19
C ASN A 336 -4.36 7.28 4.00
N GLY A 337 -5.31 6.94 3.12
CA GLY A 337 -6.42 7.81 2.77
C GLY A 337 -5.99 9.12 2.11
N LYS A 338 -4.71 9.23 1.71
CA LYS A 338 -4.13 10.43 1.11
C LYS A 338 -4.76 10.80 -0.21
N TYR A 339 -5.26 9.81 -0.95
CA TYR A 339 -5.89 10.00 -2.25
C TYR A 339 -7.26 9.33 -2.33
N LEU A 340 -8.09 9.89 -3.21
CA LEU A 340 -9.30 9.25 -3.72
C LEU A 340 -9.23 9.27 -5.24
N ALA A 341 -9.17 8.12 -5.87
CA ALA A 341 -9.26 8.01 -7.32
C ALA A 341 -10.72 8.14 -7.77
N VAL A 342 -10.95 8.93 -8.81
CA VAL A 342 -12.24 9.10 -9.47
C VAL A 342 -12.09 8.65 -10.90
N LEU A 343 -12.74 7.54 -11.24
CA LEU A 343 -12.79 6.99 -12.59
C LEU A 343 -14.22 7.07 -13.12
N ASP A 344 -14.46 8.02 -13.99
CA ASP A 344 -15.72 8.14 -14.73
C ASP A 344 -15.63 7.34 -16.03
N LEU A 345 -16.60 6.46 -16.27
CA LEU A 345 -16.68 5.61 -17.44
C LEU A 345 -17.86 6.02 -18.34
N GLU A 346 -17.63 6.08 -19.64
CA GLU A 346 -18.68 6.06 -20.64
C GLU A 346 -18.90 4.62 -21.09
N LEU A 347 -19.88 3.96 -20.47
CA LEU A 347 -20.23 2.59 -20.77
C LEU A 347 -21.11 2.52 -22.02
N GLY A 348 -20.80 1.56 -22.87
CA GLY A 348 -21.65 1.08 -23.94
C GLY A 348 -22.08 -0.35 -23.65
N LYS A 349 -22.92 -0.92 -24.49
CA LYS A 349 -23.35 -2.32 -24.34
C LYS A 349 -22.15 -3.26 -24.54
N GLY A 350 -21.75 -3.91 -23.45
CA GLY A 350 -20.66 -4.89 -23.43
C GLY A 350 -19.23 -4.32 -23.51
N HIS A 351 -19.02 -3.01 -23.42
CA HIS A 351 -17.69 -2.41 -23.47
C HIS A 351 -17.62 -0.99 -22.88
N VAL A 352 -16.42 -0.59 -22.46
CA VAL A 352 -16.08 0.79 -22.07
C VAL A 352 -15.73 1.57 -23.36
N LYS A 353 -16.50 2.63 -23.66
CA LYS A 353 -16.27 3.50 -24.83
C LYS A 353 -15.16 4.50 -24.59
N ASP A 354 -15.21 5.18 -23.44
CA ASP A 354 -14.26 6.22 -23.07
C ASP A 354 -14.22 6.35 -21.53
N TYR A 355 -13.24 7.08 -21.01
CA TYR A 355 -13.10 7.29 -19.57
C TYR A 355 -12.46 8.64 -19.25
N ARG A 356 -12.68 9.10 -18.02
CA ARG A 356 -11.92 10.19 -17.40
C ARG A 356 -11.43 9.73 -16.02
N TYR A 357 -10.15 9.97 -15.74
CA TYR A 357 -9.53 9.62 -14.47
C TYR A 357 -8.95 10.84 -13.78
N THR A 358 -9.11 10.93 -12.47
CA THR A 358 -8.48 11.93 -11.61
C THR A 358 -8.09 11.29 -10.29
N LEU A 359 -6.84 11.41 -9.88
CA LEU A 359 -6.40 11.03 -8.54
C LEU A 359 -6.38 12.30 -7.67
N LEU A 360 -7.37 12.42 -6.78
CA LEU A 360 -7.57 13.59 -5.92
C LEU A 360 -6.78 13.42 -4.63
N PRO A 361 -5.81 14.30 -4.32
CA PRO A 361 -5.23 14.33 -2.99
C PRO A 361 -6.21 14.92 -1.98
N VAL A 362 -6.40 14.24 -0.86
CA VAL A 362 -7.31 14.64 0.22
C VAL A 362 -6.55 15.49 1.22
N PHE A 363 -6.65 16.81 1.11
CA PHE A 363 -6.03 17.76 2.04
C PHE A 363 -7.04 18.23 3.09
N SER A 364 -6.82 17.93 4.36
CA SER A 364 -7.72 18.31 5.45
C SER A 364 -7.95 19.81 5.59
N ASN A 365 -7.02 20.66 5.14
CA ASN A 365 -7.15 22.11 5.19
C ASN A 365 -8.14 22.69 4.15
N PHE A 366 -8.54 21.90 3.14
CA PHE A 366 -9.38 22.36 2.03
C PHE A 366 -10.73 21.63 1.93
N ILE A 367 -11.02 20.75 2.87
CA ILE A 367 -12.27 20.00 2.98
C ILE A 367 -12.80 20.18 4.39
N SER A 368 -14.10 20.44 4.57
CA SER A 368 -14.71 20.42 5.89
C SER A 368 -14.94 18.98 6.34
N PRO A 369 -14.66 18.62 7.60
CA PRO A 369 -14.91 17.27 8.06
C PRO A 369 -16.41 16.95 8.09
N ASP A 370 -16.76 15.71 7.77
CA ASP A 370 -18.09 15.17 7.99
C ASP A 370 -18.35 15.01 9.49
N ALA A 371 -19.46 15.56 9.97
CA ALA A 371 -19.73 15.65 11.41
C ALA A 371 -20.02 14.28 12.05
N GLU A 372 -20.71 13.39 11.33
CA GLU A 372 -21.03 12.05 11.80
C GLU A 372 -19.78 11.21 11.93
N MET A 373 -18.96 11.17 10.89
CA MET A 373 -17.69 10.47 10.89
C MET A 373 -16.71 11.05 11.93
N ALA A 374 -16.67 12.38 12.10
CA ALA A 374 -15.83 13.01 13.12
C ALA A 374 -16.25 12.61 14.54
N SER A 375 -17.56 12.59 14.83
CA SER A 375 -18.07 12.14 16.13
C SER A 375 -17.73 10.68 16.40
N PHE A 376 -17.91 9.82 15.41
CA PHE A 376 -17.53 8.41 15.49
C PHE A 376 -16.03 8.24 15.82
N ILE A 377 -15.16 8.96 15.12
CA ILE A 377 -13.71 8.92 15.36
C ILE A 377 -13.37 9.36 16.79
N ASP A 378 -14.01 10.43 17.28
CA ASP A 378 -13.81 10.91 18.64
C ASP A 378 -14.24 9.85 19.66
N ASP A 379 -15.39 9.20 19.46
CA ASP A 379 -15.92 8.15 20.34
C ASP A 379 -14.99 6.91 20.37
N VAL A 380 -14.52 6.43 19.23
CA VAL A 380 -13.56 5.32 19.13
C VAL A 380 -12.26 5.62 19.89
N ARG A 381 -11.79 6.86 19.79
CA ARG A 381 -10.50 7.27 20.35
C ARG A 381 -10.55 7.65 21.82
N ALA A 382 -11.71 8.07 22.32
CA ALA A 382 -11.88 8.58 23.69
C ALA A 382 -11.32 7.66 24.79
N PRO A 383 -11.54 6.32 24.77
CA PRO A 383 -10.99 5.41 25.79
C PRO A 383 -9.45 5.37 25.81
N TYR A 384 -8.82 5.69 24.69
CA TYR A 384 -7.36 5.53 24.47
C TYR A 384 -6.61 6.86 24.45
N GLN A 385 -7.31 7.99 24.59
CA GLN A 385 -6.77 9.34 24.40
C GLN A 385 -5.52 9.60 25.27
N SER A 386 -5.50 9.15 26.52
CA SER A 386 -4.35 9.34 27.43
C SER A 386 -3.10 8.61 26.97
N ILE A 387 -3.25 7.44 26.34
CA ILE A 387 -2.14 6.65 25.81
C ILE A 387 -1.67 7.28 24.48
N LEU A 388 -2.59 7.54 23.56
CA LEU A 388 -2.28 8.06 22.24
C LEU A 388 -1.54 9.39 22.27
N THR A 389 -1.92 10.29 23.18
CA THR A 389 -1.33 11.63 23.32
C THR A 389 -0.09 11.69 24.22
N GLU A 390 0.35 10.56 24.79
CA GLU A 390 1.59 10.52 25.55
C GLU A 390 2.75 11.05 24.71
N LYS A 391 3.39 12.10 25.20
CA LYS A 391 4.58 12.70 24.59
C LYS A 391 5.82 11.93 25.00
N LEU A 392 6.52 11.33 24.05
CA LEU A 392 7.72 10.51 24.28
C LEU A 392 9.00 11.33 24.12
N ALA A 393 9.10 12.11 23.04
CA ALA A 393 10.25 12.96 22.74
C ALA A 393 9.84 14.11 21.81
N VAL A 394 10.77 15.01 21.50
CA VAL A 394 10.64 16.01 20.43
C VAL A 394 11.58 15.61 19.29
N SER A 395 11.10 15.56 18.07
CA SER A 395 11.95 15.28 16.92
C SER A 395 12.70 16.53 16.44
N GLU A 396 14.00 16.43 16.24
CA GLU A 396 14.80 17.47 15.59
C GLU A 396 14.83 17.28 14.07
N ASP A 397 14.57 16.04 13.60
CA ASP A 397 14.61 15.64 12.20
C ASP A 397 13.23 15.34 11.64
N LEU A 398 13.13 15.30 10.30
CA LEU A 398 11.97 14.75 9.60
C LEU A 398 11.96 13.23 9.75
N LEU A 399 10.95 12.67 10.44
CA LEU A 399 10.80 11.22 10.60
C LEU A 399 9.75 10.70 9.61
N TYR A 400 10.11 9.66 8.86
CA TYR A 400 9.25 9.02 7.86
C TYR A 400 9.66 7.56 7.63
N ARG A 401 8.76 6.82 7.01
CA ARG A 401 8.86 5.40 6.76
C ARG A 401 8.38 5.05 5.36
N ARG A 402 9.10 5.47 4.32
CA ARG A 402 8.67 5.21 2.93
C ARG A 402 9.86 5.19 1.98
N GLY A 403 9.93 4.16 1.12
CA GLY A 403 10.96 3.92 0.11
C GLY A 403 11.67 2.58 0.32
N ASN A 404 12.39 2.10 -0.69
CA ASN A 404 12.95 0.74 -0.71
C ASN A 404 13.91 0.41 0.44
N PHE A 405 14.49 1.42 1.11
CA PHE A 405 15.46 1.23 2.20
C PHE A 405 15.01 1.99 3.45
N ASN A 406 15.89 2.09 4.44
CA ASN A 406 15.56 2.75 5.70
C ASN A 406 15.04 4.18 5.50
N GLY A 407 13.87 4.47 6.07
CA GLY A 407 13.45 5.82 6.40
C GLY A 407 13.98 6.23 7.78
N THR A 408 13.85 7.51 8.11
CA THR A 408 14.32 8.01 9.41
C THR A 408 13.54 7.44 10.57
N PHE A 409 12.24 7.14 10.45
CA PHE A 409 11.50 6.45 11.51
C PHE A 409 11.86 4.95 11.58
N ASP A 410 12.20 4.31 10.45
CA ASP A 410 12.74 2.95 10.48
C ASP A 410 14.05 2.90 11.27
N GLN A 411 14.91 3.93 11.15
CA GLN A 411 16.15 4.01 11.93
C GLN A 411 15.85 4.14 13.43
N VAL A 412 14.83 4.93 13.84
CA VAL A 412 14.37 4.99 15.25
C VAL A 412 14.05 3.59 15.78
N ILE A 413 13.26 2.81 15.01
CA ILE A 413 12.87 1.45 15.39
C ILE A 413 14.11 0.55 15.50
N CYS A 414 15.02 0.62 14.54
CA CYS A 414 16.25 -0.17 14.52
C CYS A 414 17.18 0.17 15.69
N ASP A 415 17.34 1.46 16.01
CA ASP A 415 18.18 1.92 17.12
C ASP A 415 17.57 1.53 18.48
N ALA A 416 16.25 1.62 18.62
CA ALA A 416 15.52 1.17 19.81
C ALA A 416 15.74 -0.34 20.06
N LEU A 417 15.54 -1.16 19.02
CA LEU A 417 15.79 -2.61 19.10
C LEU A 417 17.22 -2.93 19.55
N ARG A 418 18.21 -2.26 18.98
CA ARG A 418 19.61 -2.46 19.35
C ARG A 418 19.89 -2.05 20.79
N LYS A 419 19.44 -0.86 21.15
CA LYS A 419 19.74 -0.25 22.45
C LYS A 419 19.08 -1.02 23.61
N ILE A 420 17.78 -1.27 23.48
CA ILE A 420 16.99 -1.90 24.57
C ILE A 420 17.33 -3.38 24.69
N ASN A 421 17.47 -4.10 23.57
CA ASN A 421 17.77 -5.53 23.58
C ASN A 421 19.29 -5.84 23.66
N GLY A 422 20.14 -4.83 23.65
CA GLY A 422 21.60 -4.99 23.71
C GLY A 422 22.16 -5.83 22.57
N ALA A 423 21.71 -5.57 21.33
CA ALA A 423 22.10 -6.32 20.15
C ALA A 423 23.15 -5.59 19.31
N ASP A 424 23.97 -6.37 18.56
CA ASP A 424 24.95 -5.82 17.62
C ASP A 424 24.25 -5.26 16.38
N ILE A 425 23.23 -5.99 15.90
CA ILE A 425 22.48 -5.70 14.68
C ILE A 425 20.99 -5.74 14.98
N SER A 426 20.20 -4.89 14.33
CA SER A 426 18.76 -5.01 14.31
C SER A 426 18.23 -5.24 12.89
N LEU A 427 17.15 -6.02 12.79
CA LEU A 427 16.39 -6.26 11.59
C LEU A 427 14.93 -5.91 11.85
N SER A 428 14.36 -5.01 11.03
CA SER A 428 12.96 -4.62 11.10
C SER A 428 12.28 -4.90 9.77
N PRO A 429 11.02 -5.38 9.74
CA PRO A 429 10.33 -5.66 8.48
C PRO A 429 10.24 -4.42 7.58
N GLY A 430 10.28 -4.64 6.28
CA GLY A 430 10.11 -3.62 5.25
C GLY A 430 8.65 -3.20 5.04
N PHE A 431 7.88 -3.02 6.11
CA PHE A 431 6.51 -2.53 6.02
C PHE A 431 6.45 -1.13 5.41
N ARG A 432 5.39 -0.84 4.64
CA ARG A 432 5.23 0.43 3.93
C ARG A 432 4.28 1.41 4.61
N TRP A 433 3.42 0.94 5.54
CA TRP A 433 2.56 1.84 6.29
C TRP A 433 3.35 2.67 7.30
N GLY A 434 2.75 3.74 7.75
CA GLY A 434 3.31 4.66 8.73
C GLY A 434 2.96 6.10 8.39
N THR A 435 3.32 7.00 9.29
CA THR A 435 3.08 8.42 9.18
C THR A 435 4.38 9.21 9.24
N THR A 436 4.32 10.52 9.02
CA THR A 436 5.49 11.40 9.04
C THR A 436 5.39 12.38 10.20
N VAL A 437 6.50 12.58 10.94
CA VAL A 437 6.64 13.58 11.99
C VAL A 437 7.57 14.68 11.50
N LEU A 438 7.11 15.94 11.54
CA LEU A 438 7.91 17.09 11.10
C LEU A 438 8.95 17.49 12.15
N PRO A 439 10.06 18.12 11.76
CA PRO A 439 11.03 18.67 12.70
C PRO A 439 10.38 19.63 13.69
N GLY A 440 10.72 19.52 14.96
CA GLY A 440 10.16 20.32 16.07
C GLY A 440 8.84 19.81 16.61
N GLN A 441 8.24 18.76 16.04
CA GLN A 441 7.02 18.16 16.57
C GLN A 441 7.30 17.15 17.67
N ASP A 442 6.30 16.97 18.53
CA ASP A 442 6.28 15.91 19.51
C ASP A 442 6.13 14.55 18.83
N ILE A 443 6.96 13.60 19.19
CA ILE A 443 6.75 12.18 18.92
C ILE A 443 5.85 11.66 20.03
N THR A 444 4.64 11.25 19.67
CA THR A 444 3.66 10.70 20.61
C THR A 444 3.61 9.18 20.52
N MET A 445 2.97 8.54 21.50
CA MET A 445 2.71 7.10 21.44
C MET A 445 1.91 6.72 20.19
N GLU A 446 0.96 7.58 19.77
CA GLU A 446 0.22 7.37 18.51
C GLU A 446 1.15 7.30 17.30
N HIS A 447 2.13 8.21 17.17
CA HIS A 447 3.10 8.15 16.08
C HIS A 447 3.92 6.84 16.09
N VAL A 448 4.23 6.30 17.27
CA VAL A 448 4.92 5.00 17.40
C VAL A 448 4.00 3.87 16.97
N MET A 449 2.75 3.87 17.43
CA MET A 449 1.75 2.86 17.08
C MET A 449 1.44 2.89 15.56
N ASP A 450 1.34 4.06 14.95
CA ASP A 450 1.16 4.22 13.49
C ASP A 450 2.28 3.55 12.67
N GLN A 451 3.46 3.35 13.24
CA GLN A 451 4.59 2.68 12.58
C GLN A 451 4.65 1.18 12.88
N THR A 452 4.02 0.73 13.95
CA THR A 452 4.34 -0.57 14.55
C THR A 452 3.13 -1.43 14.90
N SER A 453 1.89 -0.91 14.81
CA SER A 453 0.69 -1.67 15.17
C SER A 453 0.46 -2.85 14.22
N ILE A 454 0.75 -4.05 14.71
CA ILE A 454 0.49 -5.31 14.04
C ILE A 454 0.08 -6.35 15.10
N THR A 455 -0.56 -7.44 14.69
CA THR A 455 -1.11 -8.45 15.62
C THR A 455 -0.08 -9.45 16.16
N TYR A 456 1.16 -9.38 15.68
CA TYR A 456 2.32 -10.17 16.14
C TYR A 456 3.53 -9.26 16.38
N PRO A 457 3.43 -8.34 17.36
CA PRO A 457 4.37 -7.23 17.57
C PRO A 457 5.62 -7.62 18.36
N GLU A 458 5.67 -8.84 18.90
CA GLU A 458 6.71 -9.27 19.85
C GLU A 458 8.10 -9.16 19.24
N THR A 459 9.02 -8.64 20.05
CA THR A 459 10.44 -8.57 19.72
C THR A 459 11.15 -9.90 20.03
N TYR A 460 12.28 -10.10 19.39
CA TYR A 460 13.17 -11.23 19.64
C TYR A 460 14.63 -10.81 19.68
N THR A 461 15.44 -11.64 20.32
CA THR A 461 16.90 -11.58 20.24
C THR A 461 17.42 -12.97 19.92
N ARG A 462 18.24 -13.09 18.88
CA ARG A 462 18.79 -14.37 18.40
C ARG A 462 20.26 -14.23 18.03
N GLU A 463 21.02 -15.32 18.18
CA GLU A 463 22.34 -15.46 17.61
C GLU A 463 22.20 -15.87 16.14
N MET A 464 22.79 -15.10 15.23
CA MET A 464 22.78 -15.37 13.79
C MET A 464 24.20 -15.27 13.23
N THR A 465 24.53 -16.18 12.31
CA THR A 465 25.78 -16.07 11.55
C THR A 465 25.68 -14.99 10.48
N GLY A 466 26.83 -14.45 10.05
CA GLY A 466 26.84 -13.49 8.93
C GLY A 466 26.26 -14.07 7.64
N GLU A 467 26.38 -15.38 7.42
CA GLU A 467 25.75 -16.06 6.28
C GLU A 467 24.21 -16.08 6.39
N GLN A 468 23.66 -16.31 7.58
CA GLN A 468 22.22 -16.24 7.81
C GLN A 468 21.68 -14.82 7.63
N ILE A 469 22.39 -13.79 8.11
CA ILE A 469 22.02 -12.39 7.90
C ILE A 469 22.02 -12.06 6.41
N LYS A 470 23.07 -12.48 5.68
CA LYS A 470 23.12 -12.32 4.21
C LYS A 470 21.95 -13.01 3.52
N ALA A 471 21.62 -14.23 3.91
CA ALA A 471 20.53 -15.00 3.30
C ALA A 471 19.17 -14.28 3.45
N ILE A 472 18.88 -13.69 4.62
CA ILE A 472 17.67 -12.87 4.84
C ILE A 472 17.63 -11.66 3.88
N LEU A 473 18.76 -10.93 3.75
CA LEU A 473 18.82 -9.78 2.87
C LEU A 473 18.70 -10.16 1.38
N GLU A 474 19.27 -11.28 0.98
CA GLU A 474 19.16 -11.81 -0.41
C GLU A 474 17.73 -12.23 -0.73
N ASP A 475 17.07 -12.94 0.19
CA ASP A 475 15.69 -13.42 0.03
C ASP A 475 14.72 -12.23 -0.14
N VAL A 476 14.78 -11.25 0.77
CA VAL A 476 13.93 -10.05 0.67
C VAL A 476 14.27 -9.20 -0.55
N SER A 477 15.54 -9.15 -0.96
CA SER A 477 15.91 -8.44 -2.20
C SER A 477 15.33 -9.11 -3.46
N ASP A 478 15.13 -10.43 -3.45
CA ASP A 478 14.47 -11.13 -4.56
C ASP A 478 12.97 -10.82 -4.63
N ASN A 479 12.32 -10.64 -3.50
CA ASN A 479 10.92 -10.22 -3.45
C ASN A 479 10.67 -8.85 -4.11
N ILE A 480 11.71 -8.01 -4.24
CA ILE A 480 11.60 -6.66 -4.84
C ILE A 480 12.17 -6.65 -6.25
N PHE A 481 13.31 -7.35 -6.47
CA PHE A 481 14.10 -7.26 -7.69
C PHE A 481 14.11 -8.55 -8.51
N ASN A 482 13.10 -9.43 -8.34
CA ASN A 482 12.94 -10.57 -9.22
C ASN A 482 12.62 -10.10 -10.66
N LEU A 483 13.17 -10.77 -11.65
CA LEU A 483 12.95 -10.43 -13.06
C LEU A 483 11.50 -10.68 -13.51
N ASP A 484 10.83 -11.63 -12.89
CA ASP A 484 9.42 -11.92 -13.13
C ASP A 484 8.56 -11.24 -12.06
N PRO A 485 7.69 -10.26 -12.45
CA PRO A 485 6.81 -9.58 -11.50
C PRO A 485 5.90 -10.51 -10.68
N PHE A 486 5.55 -11.69 -11.20
CA PHE A 486 4.75 -12.66 -10.43
C PHE A 486 5.47 -13.27 -9.24
N TYR A 487 6.76 -13.06 -9.08
CA TYR A 487 7.53 -13.44 -7.88
C TYR A 487 7.87 -12.24 -6.99
N ARG A 488 7.39 -11.04 -7.33
CA ARG A 488 7.56 -9.84 -6.49
C ARG A 488 6.41 -9.75 -5.50
N GLN A 489 6.74 -9.97 -4.25
CA GLN A 489 5.76 -9.93 -3.16
C GLN A 489 5.45 -8.49 -2.70
N GLY A 490 6.02 -7.46 -3.32
CA GLY A 490 5.94 -6.09 -2.85
C GLY A 490 6.72 -5.88 -1.54
N GLY A 491 6.37 -4.89 -0.75
CA GLY A 491 7.13 -4.52 0.43
C GLY A 491 8.44 -3.79 0.09
N ASP A 492 9.23 -3.52 1.10
CA ASP A 492 10.55 -2.90 0.98
C ASP A 492 11.62 -3.83 1.55
N MET A 493 12.91 -3.45 1.40
CA MET A 493 14.01 -4.18 2.02
C MET A 493 13.84 -4.26 3.54
N VAL A 494 14.30 -5.35 4.14
CA VAL A 494 14.53 -5.41 5.58
C VAL A 494 15.31 -4.17 6.00
N ARG A 495 14.79 -3.45 6.99
CA ARG A 495 15.45 -2.31 7.60
C ARG A 495 16.54 -2.83 8.52
N VAL A 496 17.71 -2.23 8.44
CA VAL A 496 18.87 -2.68 9.24
C VAL A 496 19.33 -1.57 10.16
N GLY A 497 19.78 -1.97 11.34
CA GLY A 497 20.51 -1.08 12.26
C GLY A 497 21.80 -1.74 12.72
N GLY A 498 22.85 -0.95 12.95
CA GLY A 498 24.15 -1.43 13.39
C GLY A 498 25.03 -2.00 12.29
N MET A 499 24.56 -1.99 11.05
CA MET A 499 25.33 -2.50 9.93
C MET A 499 25.02 -1.74 8.63
N ASP A 500 25.99 -1.72 7.75
CA ASP A 500 25.87 -1.27 6.36
C ASP A 500 26.21 -2.41 5.40
N TYR A 501 25.72 -2.35 4.17
CA TYR A 501 26.00 -3.33 3.11
C TYR A 501 25.98 -2.69 1.72
N THR A 502 26.48 -3.41 0.73
CA THR A 502 26.35 -3.04 -0.68
C THR A 502 25.29 -3.91 -1.34
N ILE A 503 24.40 -3.32 -2.13
CA ILE A 503 23.39 -4.04 -2.91
C ILE A 503 23.49 -3.71 -4.39
N ASP A 504 23.40 -4.75 -5.22
CA ASP A 504 23.21 -4.68 -6.66
C ASP A 504 21.82 -5.18 -7.04
N PRO A 505 20.83 -4.30 -7.23
CA PRO A 505 19.47 -4.70 -7.62
C PRO A 505 19.43 -5.49 -8.96
N MET A 506 20.44 -5.31 -9.84
CA MET A 506 20.55 -6.03 -11.11
C MET A 506 21.23 -7.40 -10.96
N GLY A 507 21.78 -7.71 -9.80
CA GLY A 507 22.47 -8.97 -9.52
C GLY A 507 21.53 -10.17 -9.54
N GLN A 508 22.10 -11.37 -9.68
CA GLN A 508 21.37 -12.60 -9.55
C GLN A 508 21.06 -12.89 -8.06
N PHE A 509 20.03 -13.66 -7.80
CA PHE A 509 19.72 -14.15 -6.46
C PHE A 509 20.93 -14.76 -5.77
N GLY A 510 21.17 -14.43 -4.51
CA GLY A 510 22.33 -14.86 -3.73
C GLY A 510 23.62 -14.05 -3.98
N GLN A 511 23.62 -13.13 -4.96
CA GLN A 511 24.79 -12.30 -5.34
C GLN A 511 24.50 -10.80 -5.28
N ARG A 512 23.28 -10.40 -4.84
CA ARG A 512 22.92 -8.98 -4.74
C ARG A 512 23.58 -8.29 -3.55
N ILE A 513 23.79 -9.01 -2.45
CA ILE A 513 24.29 -8.45 -1.18
C ILE A 513 25.78 -8.76 -1.00
N SER A 514 26.55 -7.70 -0.73
CA SER A 514 28.01 -7.80 -0.51
C SER A 514 28.49 -6.75 0.49
N GLU A 515 29.78 -6.83 0.86
CA GLU A 515 30.48 -5.84 1.71
C GLU A 515 29.72 -5.47 3.02
N MET A 516 29.11 -6.46 3.66
CA MET A 516 28.45 -6.26 4.95
C MET A 516 29.47 -5.89 6.05
N ARG A 517 29.21 -4.80 6.76
CA ARG A 517 30.07 -4.27 7.82
C ARG A 517 29.23 -3.79 9.01
N LEU A 518 29.76 -3.96 10.21
CA LEU A 518 29.21 -3.29 11.39
C LEU A 518 29.47 -1.78 11.33
N ASP A 519 28.81 -1.02 12.20
CA ASP A 519 28.94 0.45 12.29
C ASP A 519 30.36 0.94 12.54
N ASP A 520 31.19 0.12 13.22
CA ASP A 520 32.61 0.41 13.47
C ASP A 520 33.52 0.10 12.26
N GLY A 521 32.95 -0.36 11.14
CA GLY A 521 33.65 -0.73 9.92
C GLY A 521 34.14 -2.19 9.91
N THR A 522 33.98 -2.95 10.98
CA THR A 522 34.36 -4.37 11.05
C THR A 522 33.57 -5.18 10.04
N LYS A 523 34.25 -5.99 9.24
CA LYS A 523 33.59 -6.86 8.25
C LYS A 523 32.77 -7.95 8.96
N ILE A 524 31.54 -8.15 8.49
CA ILE A 524 30.69 -9.26 8.94
C ILE A 524 31.18 -10.53 8.25
N GLU A 525 31.62 -11.50 9.05
CA GLU A 525 32.18 -12.77 8.60
C GLU A 525 31.09 -13.85 8.55
N ALA A 526 31.04 -14.62 7.46
CA ALA A 526 29.99 -15.60 7.20
C ALA A 526 29.73 -16.58 8.35
N ARG A 527 30.80 -17.04 9.01
CA ARG A 527 30.71 -18.07 10.07
C ARG A 527 30.71 -17.50 11.49
N LYS A 528 30.93 -16.21 11.65
CA LYS A 528 30.91 -15.55 12.96
C LYS A 528 29.46 -15.25 13.37
N THR A 529 29.17 -15.45 14.63
CA THR A 529 27.87 -15.19 15.22
C THR A 529 27.76 -13.75 15.72
N TYR A 530 26.61 -13.14 15.52
CA TYR A 530 26.25 -11.80 15.96
C TYR A 530 24.92 -11.86 16.69
N LYS A 531 24.76 -11.03 17.72
CA LYS A 531 23.50 -10.88 18.43
C LYS A 531 22.57 -9.97 17.65
N VAL A 532 21.47 -10.52 17.14
CA VAL A 532 20.50 -9.83 16.28
C VAL A 532 19.18 -9.67 17.01
N ALA A 533 18.66 -8.43 17.07
CA ALA A 533 17.31 -8.14 17.53
C ALA A 533 16.38 -7.86 16.35
N GLY A 534 15.11 -8.22 16.49
CA GLY A 534 14.08 -7.94 15.50
C GLY A 534 12.68 -8.08 16.10
N TRP A 535 11.66 -8.01 15.25
CA TRP A 535 10.26 -8.10 15.64
C TRP A 535 9.38 -8.63 14.49
N ALA A 536 8.09 -8.85 14.77
CA ALA A 536 7.08 -9.28 13.79
C ALA A 536 7.47 -10.57 13.06
N THR A 537 7.73 -11.63 13.80
CA THR A 537 8.09 -12.94 13.22
C THR A 537 6.86 -13.70 12.73
N VAL A 538 6.85 -14.05 11.46
CA VAL A 538 5.74 -14.80 10.82
C VAL A 538 5.81 -16.30 11.15
N ASN A 539 7.00 -16.91 11.04
CA ASN A 539 7.17 -18.38 11.13
C ASN A 539 7.06 -18.94 12.54
N SER A 540 7.50 -18.20 13.55
CA SER A 540 7.47 -18.66 14.94
C SER A 540 7.17 -17.49 15.89
N PRO A 541 6.32 -17.71 16.90
CA PRO A 541 6.07 -16.66 17.90
C PRO A 541 7.36 -16.20 18.55
N ALA A 542 7.50 -14.89 18.73
CA ALA A 542 8.49 -14.28 19.59
C ALA A 542 7.88 -14.05 20.99
N THR A 543 8.71 -13.76 21.99
CA THR A 543 8.29 -13.65 23.40
C THR A 543 8.82 -12.39 24.09
N GLY A 544 9.48 -11.49 23.34
CA GLY A 544 9.92 -10.20 23.87
C GLY A 544 8.77 -9.21 23.95
N ASP A 545 9.05 -8.04 24.53
CA ASP A 545 8.08 -6.96 24.64
C ASP A 545 7.60 -6.51 23.25
N PRO A 546 6.37 -6.00 23.13
CA PRO A 546 5.88 -5.42 21.89
C PRO A 546 6.79 -4.29 21.39
N ILE A 547 7.01 -4.23 20.09
CA ILE A 547 7.93 -3.27 19.47
C ILE A 547 7.61 -1.81 19.84
N TRP A 548 6.33 -1.44 19.97
CA TRP A 548 5.95 -0.09 20.36
C TRP A 548 6.39 0.27 21.79
N ASP A 549 6.43 -0.68 22.73
CA ASP A 549 6.93 -0.45 24.07
C ASP A 549 8.44 -0.25 24.07
N VAL A 550 9.17 -1.05 23.28
CA VAL A 550 10.63 -0.93 23.09
C VAL A 550 10.99 0.44 22.47
N VAL A 551 10.24 0.88 21.46
CA VAL A 551 10.46 2.18 20.81
C VAL A 551 10.09 3.33 21.76
N ALA A 552 8.99 3.21 22.50
CA ALA A 552 8.56 4.22 23.45
C ALA A 552 9.57 4.38 24.60
N GLU A 553 10.09 3.27 25.16
CA GLU A 553 11.15 3.30 26.19
C GLU A 553 12.40 4.03 25.68
N TYR A 554 12.87 3.68 24.48
CA TYR A 554 14.03 4.31 23.86
C TYR A 554 13.85 5.82 23.68
N LEU A 555 12.67 6.27 23.23
CA LEU A 555 12.38 7.68 23.01
C LEU A 555 12.23 8.49 24.30
N ARG A 556 11.62 7.92 25.36
CA ARG A 556 11.49 8.58 26.68
C ARG A 556 12.86 8.93 27.27
N ASP A 557 13.86 8.08 27.06
CA ASP A 557 15.24 8.34 27.51
C ASP A 557 15.89 9.52 26.77
N LYS A 558 15.52 9.76 25.53
CA LYS A 558 16.16 10.78 24.68
C LYS A 558 15.62 12.19 24.90
N LYS A 559 14.33 12.37 25.28
CA LYS A 559 13.60 13.65 25.40
C LYS A 559 13.59 14.52 24.14
N GLN A 560 14.75 14.76 23.55
CA GLN A 560 14.96 15.30 22.21
C GLN A 560 15.63 14.22 21.37
N PHE A 561 15.15 14.01 20.17
CA PHE A 561 15.62 12.95 19.30
C PHE A 561 16.15 13.52 17.98
N SER A 562 17.36 13.14 17.63
CA SER A 562 17.96 13.35 16.31
C SER A 562 18.61 12.07 15.81
N ILE A 563 18.65 11.91 14.49
CA ILE A 563 19.27 10.77 13.81
C ILE A 563 20.80 10.96 13.84
N GLU A 564 21.49 10.11 14.56
CA GLU A 564 22.95 10.14 14.62
C GLU A 564 23.58 9.52 13.36
N LYS A 565 23.00 8.41 12.86
CA LYS A 565 23.45 7.69 11.66
C LYS A 565 22.27 7.01 10.98
N MET A 566 22.26 7.03 9.65
CA MET A 566 21.37 6.21 8.83
C MET A 566 22.12 4.99 8.31
N ASN A 567 21.61 3.79 8.58
CA ASN A 567 22.12 2.57 8.00
C ASN A 567 21.44 2.34 6.62
N LEU A 568 22.04 2.88 5.59
CA LEU A 568 21.58 2.77 4.20
C LEU A 568 22.55 1.90 3.38
N PRO A 569 22.05 1.01 2.51
CA PRO A 569 22.92 0.26 1.64
C PRO A 569 23.61 1.16 0.61
N LYS A 570 24.82 0.79 0.24
CA LYS A 570 25.49 1.35 -0.92
C LYS A 570 24.93 0.68 -2.19
N LEU A 571 24.29 1.50 -3.04
CA LEU A 571 23.78 1.02 -4.32
C LEU A 571 24.90 0.96 -5.36
N ILE A 572 24.97 -0.13 -6.12
CA ILE A 572 25.84 -0.25 -7.29
C ILE A 572 25.02 -0.60 -8.53
N ASN A 573 25.56 -0.26 -9.70
CA ASN A 573 24.92 -0.45 -11.01
C ASN A 573 23.58 0.30 -11.21
N MET A 574 23.30 1.34 -10.38
CA MET A 574 22.06 2.11 -10.40
C MET A 574 22.24 3.55 -10.89
N ALA A 575 23.38 3.88 -11.51
CA ALA A 575 23.62 5.23 -12.03
C ALA A 575 22.55 5.64 -13.06
N GLY A 576 21.89 6.79 -12.82
CA GLY A 576 20.83 7.30 -13.69
C GLY A 576 19.47 6.60 -13.56
N ASN A 577 19.28 5.74 -12.56
CA ASN A 577 17.97 5.14 -12.28
C ASN A 577 16.98 6.22 -11.82
N LYS A 578 15.85 6.37 -12.53
CA LYS A 578 14.84 7.41 -12.27
C LYS A 578 14.00 7.14 -11.00
N GLY A 579 14.12 5.97 -10.43
CA GLY A 579 13.55 5.61 -9.13
C GLY A 579 14.39 6.05 -7.93
N ILE A 580 15.41 6.90 -8.12
CA ILE A 580 16.27 7.41 -7.06
C ILE A 580 16.35 8.93 -7.21
N ILE A 581 16.10 9.66 -6.12
CA ILE A 581 16.40 11.11 -6.06
C ILE A 581 17.91 11.26 -5.84
N ASN A 582 18.57 11.98 -6.74
CA ASN A 582 19.99 12.30 -6.65
C ASN A 582 20.27 13.41 -5.63
#